data_b365a5d3f15ba54d50c434c13372303d
#
_entry.id   b365a5d3f15ba54d50c434c13372303d
#
_cell.length_a   1.000
_cell.length_b   1.000
_cell.length_c   1.000
_cell.angle_alpha   90.00
_cell.angle_beta   90.00
_cell.angle_gamma   90.00
#
_symmetry.space_group_name_H-M   'P 1'
#
loop_
_entity.id
_entity.type
_entity.pdbx_description
1 polymer ?
#
loop_
_entity_poly.entity_id
_entity_poly.type
_entity_poly.pdbx_seq_one_letter_code
_entity_poly.pdbx_strand_id
1 'polypeptide(L)'
;MAKVKSVYRCSECTCEVAKWVGRCPDCGAWGSVEEVAASSAAVAVGRRAMLPSTAASPISSIDSKTTQSRSTGVSELDRVLGGGIIPGSVVLLSGEPGVGKSTLLLEVAHRWARARGEIALYVTAEESAGQVRLRADRTGAVHDKVYLAAESDLATILGHVEQVKPTLLVVDSVQTMLAADADGVIGGVTQVKSVTSALTSLAKASGIAVLLVGHVTKDGAVAGPRTLEHLVDVVLQFEGDKHSSLRMVRGIKNRFGSTDEVGCFEMVEAGIRCVDDPSGLFLHHRTESVSGTAVTVAMDGKRPMLGEVQGLTVDTQAPAPRRAVSGLDYNRVSMVLAVLQSRGGVYVGKQDVYAATVGGMRLTEPAADLAVALAIASASQDLALPTGMVVLGEVGLAGEVRQVTGLTRRLAEAERLGFTEALVPPGVDRTGRTMTLREVADIRAALAVTGLRRRRRDQEPIEMAE
;
A
#
# COMPACT_ATOMS: atom_id res chain seq x y z
N MET A 1 15.62 37.12 5.36
CA MET A 1 16.80 37.47 4.54
C MET A 1 17.70 38.35 5.38
N ALA A 2 18.86 37.85 5.83
CA ALA A 2 19.82 38.64 6.60
C ALA A 2 20.52 39.61 5.64
N LYS A 3 20.48 40.91 5.94
CA LYS A 3 21.18 41.97 5.20
C LYS A 3 22.70 41.71 5.34
N VAL A 4 23.39 41.46 4.22
CA VAL A 4 24.83 41.42 4.13
C VAL A 4 25.35 42.82 4.50
N LYS A 5 26.16 42.93 5.56
CA LYS A 5 26.81 44.19 5.96
C LYS A 5 28.03 44.36 5.07
N SER A 6 28.01 45.33 4.19
CA SER A 6 29.19 45.75 3.45
C SER A 6 30.20 46.44 4.37
N VAL A 7 31.49 46.14 4.24
CA VAL A 7 32.58 46.80 4.94
C VAL A 7 33.41 47.58 3.92
N TYR A 8 33.75 48.80 4.23
CA TYR A 8 34.54 49.68 3.36
C TYR A 8 35.96 49.77 3.87
N ARG A 9 36.97 49.62 2.98
CA ARG A 9 38.38 49.64 3.32
C ARG A 9 39.14 50.65 2.49
N CYS A 10 40.05 51.38 3.14
CA CYS A 10 40.96 52.30 2.43
C CYS A 10 42.03 51.55 1.69
N SER A 11 42.26 51.83 0.41
CA SER A 11 43.32 51.22 -0.42
C SER A 11 44.74 51.67 -0.03
N GLU A 12 44.90 52.81 0.67
CA GLU A 12 46.19 53.36 1.05
C GLU A 12 46.67 52.87 2.44
N CYS A 13 45.77 52.85 3.44
CA CYS A 13 46.17 52.51 4.82
C CYS A 13 45.44 51.29 5.38
N THR A 14 44.58 50.63 4.59
CA THR A 14 43.79 49.44 4.99
C THR A 14 42.81 49.66 6.14
N CYS A 15 42.59 50.90 6.60
CA CYS A 15 41.63 51.23 7.63
C CYS A 15 40.19 50.85 7.18
N GLU A 16 39.43 50.18 8.07
CA GLU A 16 38.07 49.74 7.80
C GLU A 16 37.04 50.70 8.42
N VAL A 17 36.06 51.09 7.61
CA VAL A 17 34.97 51.96 8.04
C VAL A 17 33.60 51.32 7.77
N ALA A 18 32.63 51.55 8.68
CA ALA A 18 31.32 50.92 8.62
C ALA A 18 30.37 51.52 7.53
N LYS A 19 30.77 52.64 6.95
CA LYS A 19 30.05 53.31 5.89
C LYS A 19 31.03 53.98 4.92
N TRP A 20 30.66 54.08 3.66
CA TRP A 20 31.44 54.77 2.67
C TRP A 20 31.65 56.26 3.07
N VAL A 21 32.89 56.69 3.03
CA VAL A 21 33.32 58.07 3.27
C VAL A 21 34.24 58.52 2.15
N GLY A 22 34.05 59.73 1.65
CA GLY A 22 34.88 60.30 0.52
C GLY A 22 36.35 60.56 0.89
N ARG A 23 36.68 60.62 2.21
CA ARG A 23 38.02 60.85 2.72
C ARG A 23 38.29 59.85 3.83
N CYS A 24 39.42 59.15 3.78
CA CYS A 24 39.77 58.21 4.84
C CYS A 24 39.98 58.93 6.18
N PRO A 25 39.34 58.51 7.28
CA PRO A 25 39.49 59.16 8.59
C PRO A 25 40.88 58.95 9.22
N ASP A 26 41.63 57.93 8.78
CA ASP A 26 42.92 57.59 9.34
C ASP A 26 44.10 58.25 8.59
N CYS A 27 44.21 58.00 7.30
CA CYS A 27 45.32 58.55 6.50
C CYS A 27 44.99 59.87 5.74
N GLY A 28 43.74 60.31 5.73
CA GLY A 28 43.27 61.52 5.11
C GLY A 28 43.20 61.50 3.56
N ALA A 29 43.49 60.38 2.90
CA ALA A 29 43.43 60.19 1.46
C ALA A 29 42.02 60.35 0.94
N TRP A 30 41.83 61.07 -0.18
CA TRP A 30 40.57 61.25 -0.85
C TRP A 30 40.28 60.13 -1.87
N GLY A 31 39.03 59.61 -1.92
CA GLY A 31 38.62 58.63 -2.92
C GLY A 31 39.24 57.27 -2.77
N SER A 32 39.93 57.00 -1.65
CA SER A 32 40.64 55.74 -1.36
C SER A 32 39.83 54.70 -0.60
N VAL A 33 38.55 54.94 -0.29
CA VAL A 33 37.71 54.03 0.45
C VAL A 33 36.78 53.28 -0.52
N GLU A 34 37.04 52.00 -0.69
CA GLU A 34 36.30 51.11 -1.59
C GLU A 34 35.48 50.11 -0.82
N GLU A 35 34.31 49.69 -1.40
CA GLU A 35 33.48 48.63 -0.83
C GLU A 35 34.18 47.29 -1.02
N VAL A 36 34.51 46.62 0.07
CA VAL A 36 35.04 45.26 0.04
C VAL A 36 33.90 44.32 0.36
N ALA A 37 33.49 43.54 -0.63
CA ALA A 37 32.57 42.45 -0.41
C ALA A 37 33.15 41.52 0.64
N ALA A 38 32.46 41.28 1.76
CA ALA A 38 32.88 40.33 2.75
C ALA A 38 33.05 38.97 2.05
N SER A 39 34.32 38.56 1.90
CA SER A 39 34.60 37.26 1.27
C SER A 39 33.92 36.17 2.06
N SER A 40 33.10 35.36 1.41
CA SER A 40 32.38 34.21 1.99
C SER A 40 33.33 33.16 2.62
N ALA A 41 34.64 33.35 2.51
CA ALA A 41 35.65 32.52 3.13
C ALA A 41 35.81 32.72 4.65
N ALA A 42 35.38 33.87 5.22
CA ALA A 42 35.53 34.12 6.66
C ALA A 42 34.39 33.54 7.50
N VAL A 43 33.27 33.06 6.90
CA VAL A 43 32.15 32.47 7.62
C VAL A 43 32.36 30.96 7.90
N ALA A 44 33.36 30.33 7.30
CA ALA A 44 33.61 28.88 7.46
C ALA A 44 34.48 28.49 8.67
N VAL A 45 35.02 29.44 9.45
CA VAL A 45 35.99 29.15 10.52
C VAL A 45 35.40 29.14 11.94
N GLY A 46 34.08 29.08 12.09
CA GLY A 46 33.41 29.14 13.41
C GLY A 46 32.80 27.83 13.94
N ARG A 47 32.69 26.78 13.14
CA ARG A 47 32.21 25.49 13.65
C ARG A 47 33.41 24.63 14.07
N ARG A 48 33.71 24.63 15.36
CA ARG A 48 34.60 23.59 15.92
C ARG A 48 33.97 22.22 15.59
N ALA A 49 34.74 21.36 14.94
CA ALA A 49 34.38 19.98 14.78
C ALA A 49 34.10 19.38 16.17
N MET A 50 32.92 18.91 16.41
CA MET A 50 32.61 18.17 17.62
C MET A 50 33.12 16.74 17.46
N LEU A 51 33.71 16.21 18.54
CA LEU A 51 34.10 14.80 18.55
C LEU A 51 32.81 13.94 18.40
N PRO A 52 32.81 12.99 17.46
CA PRO A 52 31.66 12.12 17.28
C PRO A 52 31.50 11.23 18.51
N SER A 53 30.25 10.98 18.90
CA SER A 53 29.89 10.05 20.00
C SER A 53 30.29 8.60 19.71
N THR A 54 30.39 8.26 18.42
CA THR A 54 30.83 6.94 17.93
C THR A 54 31.82 7.15 16.79
N ALA A 55 32.97 6.48 16.85
CA ALA A 55 33.95 6.54 15.80
C ALA A 55 33.46 5.91 14.50
N ALA A 56 33.78 6.52 13.35
CA ALA A 56 33.51 5.91 12.06
C ALA A 56 34.26 4.57 11.93
N SER A 57 33.59 3.52 11.48
CA SER A 57 34.15 2.18 11.30
C SER A 57 34.00 1.75 9.85
N PRO A 58 34.91 0.93 9.30
CA PRO A 58 34.73 0.32 8.00
C PRO A 58 33.40 -0.49 7.95
N ILE A 59 32.67 -0.40 6.85
CA ILE A 59 31.37 -1.10 6.72
C ILE A 59 31.51 -2.62 6.90
N SER A 60 32.65 -3.18 6.52
CA SER A 60 32.97 -4.62 6.67
C SER A 60 33.14 -5.07 8.13
N SER A 61 33.40 -4.13 9.06
CA SER A 61 33.57 -4.42 10.50
C SER A 61 32.24 -4.30 11.28
N ILE A 62 31.16 -3.85 10.62
CA ILE A 62 29.84 -3.70 11.26
C ILE A 62 29.14 -5.06 11.26
N ASP A 63 28.78 -5.57 12.44
CA ASP A 63 28.08 -6.85 12.57
C ASP A 63 26.62 -6.70 12.10
N SER A 64 26.30 -7.32 10.96
CA SER A 64 24.95 -7.36 10.41
C SER A 64 23.99 -8.33 11.14
N LYS A 65 24.51 -9.22 11.99
CA LYS A 65 23.68 -10.19 12.73
C LYS A 65 22.77 -9.52 13.75
N THR A 66 23.17 -8.39 14.30
CA THR A 66 22.36 -7.60 15.24
C THR A 66 21.19 -6.91 14.57
N THR A 67 21.18 -6.82 13.22
CA THR A 67 20.18 -6.12 12.41
C THR A 67 19.24 -7.12 11.70
N GLN A 68 19.21 -8.38 12.11
CA GLN A 68 18.28 -9.35 11.53
C GLN A 68 16.82 -9.02 11.93
N SER A 69 15.91 -9.23 10.98
CA SER A 69 14.48 -9.05 11.21
C SER A 69 13.97 -10.01 12.29
N ARG A 70 13.08 -9.51 13.14
CA ARG A 70 12.39 -10.28 14.18
C ARG A 70 10.93 -10.42 13.80
N SER A 71 10.47 -11.67 13.67
CA SER A 71 9.06 -11.95 13.39
C SER A 71 8.16 -11.28 14.43
N THR A 72 7.07 -10.66 13.98
CA THR A 72 6.01 -10.11 14.83
C THR A 72 5.12 -11.19 15.44
N GLY A 73 5.21 -12.44 14.94
CA GLY A 73 4.28 -13.52 15.24
C GLY A 73 2.97 -13.45 14.43
N VAL A 74 2.81 -12.45 13.57
CA VAL A 74 1.67 -12.25 12.66
C VAL A 74 2.16 -12.48 11.23
N SER A 75 1.91 -13.68 10.67
CA SER A 75 2.50 -14.15 9.40
C SER A 75 2.29 -13.19 8.23
N GLU A 76 1.09 -12.66 8.09
CA GLU A 76 0.74 -11.74 7.00
C GLU A 76 1.37 -10.33 7.18
N LEU A 77 1.63 -9.89 8.40
CA LEU A 77 2.39 -8.68 8.66
C LEU A 77 3.89 -8.90 8.39
N ASP A 78 4.43 -10.03 8.83
CA ASP A 78 5.83 -10.41 8.59
C ASP A 78 6.12 -10.53 7.08
N ARG A 79 5.18 -11.03 6.29
CA ARG A 79 5.26 -11.06 4.82
C ARG A 79 5.52 -9.66 4.25
N VAL A 80 4.72 -8.66 4.64
CA VAL A 80 4.84 -7.29 4.13
C VAL A 80 6.12 -6.60 4.62
N LEU A 81 6.56 -6.94 5.83
CA LEU A 81 7.80 -6.43 6.42
C LEU A 81 9.06 -7.08 5.85
N GLY A 82 8.93 -8.20 5.10
CA GLY A 82 10.08 -8.95 4.59
C GLY A 82 10.70 -9.89 5.64
N GLY A 83 9.87 -10.43 6.55
CA GLY A 83 10.26 -11.40 7.57
C GLY A 83 10.15 -10.88 9.01
N GLY A 84 9.72 -9.65 9.21
CA GLY A 84 9.49 -9.07 10.54
C GLY A 84 10.08 -7.67 10.72
N ILE A 85 10.16 -7.21 11.96
CA ILE A 85 10.63 -5.86 12.32
C ILE A 85 12.14 -5.90 12.59
N ILE A 86 12.86 -4.91 12.06
CA ILE A 86 14.29 -4.71 12.35
C ILE A 86 14.43 -4.00 13.71
N PRO A 87 15.27 -4.50 14.64
CA PRO A 87 15.57 -3.79 15.89
C PRO A 87 16.08 -2.36 15.62
N GLY A 88 15.58 -1.40 16.38
CA GLY A 88 15.92 0.01 16.20
C GLY A 88 15.24 0.69 15.00
N SER A 89 14.32 0.01 14.30
CA SER A 89 13.54 0.60 13.22
C SER A 89 12.20 1.15 13.69
N VAL A 90 11.67 2.10 12.91
CA VAL A 90 10.35 2.70 13.11
C VAL A 90 9.44 2.37 11.94
N VAL A 91 8.32 1.72 12.24
CA VAL A 91 7.29 1.35 11.28
C VAL A 91 6.04 2.19 11.55
N LEU A 92 5.55 2.89 10.54
CA LEU A 92 4.28 3.62 10.57
C LEU A 92 3.18 2.79 9.92
N LEU A 93 2.15 2.43 10.68
CA LEU A 93 0.93 1.82 10.18
C LEU A 93 -0.15 2.90 10.01
N SER A 94 -0.44 3.25 8.77
CA SER A 94 -1.44 4.26 8.40
C SER A 94 -2.73 3.62 7.89
N GLY A 95 -3.85 4.33 7.99
CA GLY A 95 -5.13 3.86 7.45
C GLY A 95 -6.32 4.63 8.00
N GLU A 96 -7.50 4.42 7.39
CA GLU A 96 -8.73 5.07 7.85
C GLU A 96 -9.08 4.70 9.30
N PRO A 97 -9.79 5.58 10.04
CA PRO A 97 -10.35 5.23 11.34
C PRO A 97 -11.26 4.01 11.25
N GLY A 98 -11.18 3.12 12.26
CA GLY A 98 -12.04 1.92 12.33
C GLY A 98 -11.61 0.74 11.44
N VAL A 99 -10.52 0.83 10.65
CA VAL A 99 -10.07 -0.27 9.78
C VAL A 99 -9.48 -1.45 10.56
N GLY A 100 -9.10 -1.26 11.84
CA GLY A 100 -8.56 -2.32 12.71
C GLY A 100 -7.08 -2.16 13.10
N LYS A 101 -6.46 -0.99 12.89
CA LYS A 101 -5.04 -0.73 13.21
C LYS A 101 -4.67 -1.08 14.65
N SER A 102 -5.41 -0.50 15.60
CA SER A 102 -5.18 -0.72 17.04
C SER A 102 -5.35 -2.18 17.45
N THR A 103 -6.31 -2.89 16.83
CA THR A 103 -6.51 -4.33 17.06
C THR A 103 -5.33 -5.15 16.54
N LEU A 104 -4.83 -4.84 15.33
CA LEU A 104 -3.66 -5.51 14.76
C LEU A 104 -2.42 -5.29 15.64
N LEU A 105 -2.16 -4.04 16.08
CA LEU A 105 -0.95 -3.76 16.86
C LEU A 105 -1.03 -4.30 18.31
N LEU A 106 -2.22 -4.41 18.88
CA LEU A 106 -2.40 -5.10 20.17
C LEU A 106 -2.11 -6.60 20.04
N GLU A 107 -2.55 -7.22 18.93
CA GLU A 107 -2.23 -8.62 18.62
C GLU A 107 -0.73 -8.81 18.39
N VAL A 108 -0.05 -7.89 17.71
CA VAL A 108 1.42 -7.89 17.55
C VAL A 108 2.11 -7.82 18.91
N ALA A 109 1.70 -6.90 19.79
CA ALA A 109 2.30 -6.76 21.13
C ALA A 109 2.13 -8.06 21.94
N HIS A 110 0.93 -8.66 21.89
CA HIS A 110 0.65 -9.94 22.55
C HIS A 110 1.54 -11.09 22.01
N ARG A 111 1.59 -11.25 20.69
CA ARG A 111 2.38 -12.33 20.07
C ARG A 111 3.88 -12.15 20.29
N TRP A 112 4.35 -10.90 20.24
CA TRP A 112 5.73 -10.56 20.56
C TRP A 112 6.12 -11.00 21.98
N ALA A 113 5.28 -10.64 22.96
CA ALA A 113 5.49 -11.03 24.35
C ALA A 113 5.42 -12.56 24.55
N ARG A 114 4.44 -13.22 23.93
CA ARG A 114 4.21 -14.66 24.06
C ARG A 114 5.33 -15.50 23.42
N ALA A 115 5.71 -15.16 22.18
CA ALA A 115 6.64 -16.00 21.42
C ALA A 115 8.09 -15.85 21.90
N ARG A 116 8.48 -14.69 22.39
CA ARG A 116 9.86 -14.38 22.77
C ARG A 116 10.09 -14.24 24.25
N GLY A 117 9.02 -14.12 25.03
CA GLY A 117 9.13 -13.77 26.43
C GLY A 117 9.73 -12.38 26.66
N GLU A 118 9.70 -11.51 25.65
CA GLU A 118 10.18 -10.14 25.70
C GLU A 118 9.08 -9.15 26.07
N ILE A 119 9.44 -7.97 26.54
CA ILE A 119 8.48 -6.96 26.99
C ILE A 119 8.04 -6.11 25.81
N ALA A 120 6.72 -5.94 25.63
CA ALA A 120 6.11 -4.97 24.75
C ALA A 120 5.43 -3.88 25.59
N LEU A 121 5.67 -2.63 25.25
CA LEU A 121 4.99 -1.46 25.82
C LEU A 121 4.00 -0.91 24.80
N TYR A 122 2.71 -0.91 25.14
CA TYR A 122 1.64 -0.31 24.35
C TYR A 122 1.23 1.03 24.98
N VAL A 123 1.41 2.11 24.24
CA VAL A 123 1.06 3.46 24.66
C VAL A 123 -0.14 3.92 23.85
N THR A 124 -1.17 4.40 24.55
CA THR A 124 -2.36 4.99 23.94
C THR A 124 -2.63 6.38 24.51
N ALA A 125 -2.99 7.31 23.62
CA ALA A 125 -3.47 8.63 24.02
C ALA A 125 -4.93 8.88 23.57
N GLU A 126 -5.53 7.93 22.85
CA GLU A 126 -6.91 8.02 22.37
C GLU A 126 -7.89 7.29 23.30
N GLU A 127 -7.45 6.19 23.89
CA GLU A 127 -8.29 5.32 24.68
C GLU A 127 -7.78 5.23 26.12
N SER A 128 -8.69 5.05 27.08
CA SER A 128 -8.32 4.75 28.45
C SER A 128 -7.73 3.34 28.58
N ALA A 129 -6.94 3.10 29.61
CA ALA A 129 -6.39 1.78 29.91
C ALA A 129 -7.48 0.69 30.01
N GLY A 130 -8.65 1.04 30.58
CA GLY A 130 -9.78 0.12 30.68
C GLY A 130 -10.38 -0.26 29.32
N GLN A 131 -10.45 0.66 28.36
CA GLN A 131 -10.95 0.39 27.00
C GLN A 131 -10.02 -0.54 26.22
N VAL A 132 -8.70 -0.28 26.31
CA VAL A 132 -7.70 -1.18 25.69
C VAL A 132 -7.73 -2.56 26.36
N ARG A 133 -7.90 -2.62 27.69
CA ARG A 133 -8.02 -3.88 28.42
C ARG A 133 -9.25 -4.67 27.99
N LEU A 134 -10.41 -4.06 27.84
CA LEU A 134 -11.63 -4.71 27.33
C LEU A 134 -11.43 -5.27 25.92
N ARG A 135 -10.69 -4.55 25.06
CA ARG A 135 -10.30 -5.04 23.73
C ARG A 135 -9.38 -6.25 23.85
N ALA A 136 -8.35 -6.19 24.72
CA ALA A 136 -7.43 -7.28 24.95
C ALA A 136 -8.13 -8.55 25.45
N ASP A 137 -9.11 -8.40 26.37
CA ASP A 137 -9.91 -9.53 26.87
C ASP A 137 -10.74 -10.16 25.74
N ARG A 138 -11.40 -9.34 24.90
CA ARG A 138 -12.19 -9.83 23.77
C ARG A 138 -11.36 -10.56 22.72
N THR A 139 -10.12 -10.08 22.46
CA THR A 139 -9.24 -10.64 21.42
C THR A 139 -8.30 -11.73 21.96
N GLY A 140 -8.32 -12.00 23.27
CA GLY A 140 -7.40 -12.92 23.91
C GLY A 140 -5.95 -12.42 23.97
N ALA A 141 -5.73 -11.11 23.78
CA ALA A 141 -4.40 -10.49 23.71
C ALA A 141 -3.87 -10.02 25.09
N VAL A 142 -4.22 -10.75 26.15
CA VAL A 142 -3.75 -10.47 27.51
C VAL A 142 -2.48 -11.27 27.81
N HIS A 143 -1.43 -10.58 28.28
CA HIS A 143 -0.17 -11.22 28.64
C HIS A 143 0.60 -10.36 29.66
N ASP A 144 1.26 -10.99 30.65
CA ASP A 144 1.97 -10.31 31.75
C ASP A 144 3.15 -9.43 31.28
N LYS A 145 3.69 -9.68 30.10
CA LYS A 145 4.78 -8.90 29.48
C LYS A 145 4.29 -7.87 28.47
N VAL A 146 3.00 -7.65 28.34
CA VAL A 146 2.41 -6.52 27.62
C VAL A 146 2.05 -5.46 28.64
N TYR A 147 2.85 -4.40 28.67
CA TYR A 147 2.64 -3.22 29.51
C TYR A 147 1.79 -2.20 28.78
N LEU A 148 0.90 -1.54 29.47
CA LEU A 148 -0.01 -0.54 28.93
C LEU A 148 0.18 0.78 29.66
N ALA A 149 0.39 1.87 28.90
CA ALA A 149 0.38 3.24 29.41
C ALA A 149 -0.67 4.07 28.65
N ALA A 150 -1.53 4.76 29.39
CA ALA A 150 -2.51 5.69 28.83
C ALA A 150 -1.98 7.11 29.01
N GLU A 151 -1.09 7.54 28.10
CA GLU A 151 -0.32 8.78 28.20
C GLU A 151 -0.24 9.48 26.85
N SER A 152 -0.26 10.80 26.86
CA SER A 152 -0.12 11.64 25.67
C SER A 152 1.17 12.47 25.65
N ASP A 153 1.82 12.67 26.77
CA ASP A 153 3.06 13.44 26.86
C ASP A 153 4.29 12.59 26.52
N LEU A 154 5.07 13.04 25.55
CA LEU A 154 6.25 12.35 25.08
C LEU A 154 7.30 12.13 26.18
N ALA A 155 7.54 13.11 27.06
CA ALA A 155 8.54 12.98 28.13
C ALA A 155 8.14 11.89 29.13
N THR A 156 6.86 11.80 29.45
CA THR A 156 6.30 10.73 30.29
C THR A 156 6.43 9.36 29.62
N ILE A 157 6.19 9.27 28.31
CA ILE A 157 6.38 8.04 27.55
C ILE A 157 7.84 7.57 27.58
N LEU A 158 8.80 8.49 27.39
CA LEU A 158 10.23 8.17 27.49
C LEU A 158 10.60 7.65 28.89
N GLY A 159 10.01 8.22 29.95
CA GLY A 159 10.16 7.74 31.33
C GLY A 159 9.65 6.29 31.51
N HIS A 160 8.48 5.95 30.92
CA HIS A 160 7.99 4.57 30.92
C HIS A 160 8.94 3.62 30.16
N VAL A 161 9.51 4.04 29.02
CA VAL A 161 10.47 3.24 28.28
C VAL A 161 11.74 2.95 29.11
N GLU A 162 12.26 3.94 29.84
CA GLU A 162 13.42 3.75 30.72
C GLU A 162 13.13 2.79 31.88
N GLN A 163 11.92 2.88 32.45
CA GLN A 163 11.51 2.04 33.56
C GLN A 163 11.21 0.60 33.15
N VAL A 164 10.45 0.42 32.05
CA VAL A 164 9.96 -0.88 31.59
C VAL A 164 10.99 -1.62 30.74
N LYS A 165 11.86 -0.90 30.02
CA LYS A 165 12.88 -1.40 29.10
C LYS A 165 12.30 -2.39 28.07
N PRO A 166 11.29 -1.96 27.28
CA PRO A 166 10.66 -2.82 26.31
C PRO A 166 11.60 -3.08 25.12
N THR A 167 11.39 -4.19 24.41
CA THR A 167 12.02 -4.44 23.11
C THR A 167 11.13 -4.08 21.94
N LEU A 168 9.82 -3.88 22.20
CA LEU A 168 8.83 -3.37 21.27
C LEU A 168 8.03 -2.24 21.94
N LEU A 169 7.96 -1.09 21.27
CA LEU A 169 7.12 0.04 21.64
C LEU A 169 6.03 0.25 20.59
N VAL A 170 4.77 0.26 21.01
CA VAL A 170 3.61 0.61 20.18
C VAL A 170 3.07 1.95 20.64
N VAL A 171 2.82 2.89 19.72
CA VAL A 171 2.25 4.22 19.99
C VAL A 171 0.98 4.41 19.18
N ASP A 172 -0.17 4.52 19.85
CA ASP A 172 -1.51 4.60 19.25
C ASP A 172 -2.29 5.82 19.79
N SER A 173 -2.33 6.93 19.06
CA SER A 173 -1.71 7.26 17.79
C SER A 173 -0.69 8.42 17.93
N VAL A 174 0.19 8.55 16.95
CA VAL A 174 1.19 9.63 16.96
C VAL A 174 0.58 11.03 16.85
N GLN A 175 -0.65 11.15 16.33
CA GLN A 175 -1.36 12.43 16.21
C GLN A 175 -1.89 12.96 17.53
N THR A 176 -2.08 12.14 18.53
CA THR A 176 -2.61 12.52 19.84
C THR A 176 -1.52 12.80 20.86
N MET A 177 -0.25 12.60 20.46
CA MET A 177 0.91 12.85 21.31
C MET A 177 1.31 14.32 21.34
N LEU A 178 1.86 14.76 22.49
CA LEU A 178 2.37 16.08 22.74
C LEU A 178 3.88 16.03 23.02
N ALA A 179 4.65 16.85 22.30
CA ALA A 179 6.02 17.16 22.61
C ALA A 179 6.06 18.59 23.20
N ALA A 180 6.36 18.73 24.48
CA ALA A 180 6.35 20.02 25.16
C ALA A 180 7.32 21.05 24.56
N ASP A 181 8.43 20.57 23.97
CA ASP A 181 9.47 21.40 23.37
C ASP A 181 9.14 21.84 21.93
N ALA A 182 8.01 21.43 21.37
CA ALA A 182 7.60 21.77 20.03
C ALA A 182 6.39 22.72 20.01
N ASP A 183 6.47 23.74 19.17
CA ASP A 183 5.35 24.65 18.95
C ASP A 183 4.19 23.97 18.19
N GLY A 184 2.99 24.51 18.37
CA GLY A 184 1.79 24.13 17.64
C GLY A 184 0.80 23.28 18.42
N VAL A 185 -0.36 23.03 17.80
CA VAL A 185 -1.45 22.25 18.40
C VAL A 185 -1.21 20.76 18.30
N ILE A 186 -1.76 19.99 19.22
CA ILE A 186 -1.75 18.52 19.16
C ILE A 186 -2.33 18.07 17.82
N GLY A 187 -1.67 17.09 17.17
CA GLY A 187 -2.03 16.60 15.85
C GLY A 187 -1.56 17.48 14.67
N GLY A 188 -1.05 18.68 14.96
CA GLY A 188 -0.46 19.55 13.94
C GLY A 188 0.86 18.99 13.41
N VAL A 189 1.23 19.41 12.19
CA VAL A 189 2.40 18.90 11.46
C VAL A 189 3.70 18.99 12.28
N THR A 190 3.91 20.12 12.97
CA THR A 190 5.12 20.35 13.78
C THR A 190 5.20 19.39 14.96
N GLN A 191 4.12 19.25 15.73
CA GLN A 191 4.01 18.33 16.86
C GLN A 191 4.26 16.89 16.44
N VAL A 192 3.54 16.41 15.43
CA VAL A 192 3.65 15.03 14.93
C VAL A 192 5.06 14.72 14.40
N LYS A 193 5.71 15.68 13.72
CA LYS A 193 7.11 15.54 13.29
C LYS A 193 8.08 15.48 14.47
N SER A 194 7.89 16.33 15.48
CA SER A 194 8.75 16.36 16.66
C SER A 194 8.67 15.03 17.42
N VAL A 195 7.45 14.55 17.72
CA VAL A 195 7.21 13.26 18.37
C VAL A 195 7.85 12.11 17.57
N THR A 196 7.58 12.05 16.26
CA THR A 196 8.11 10.98 15.39
C THR A 196 9.64 11.01 15.35
N SER A 197 10.25 12.20 15.28
CA SER A 197 11.71 12.36 15.28
C SER A 197 12.34 11.89 16.59
N ALA A 198 11.74 12.25 17.72
CA ALA A 198 12.21 11.82 19.05
C ALA A 198 12.13 10.29 19.20
N LEU A 199 10.99 9.68 18.82
CA LEU A 199 10.81 8.22 18.87
C LEU A 199 11.75 7.49 17.90
N THR A 200 12.06 8.10 16.74
CA THR A 200 13.04 7.56 15.80
C THR A 200 14.46 7.60 16.37
N SER A 201 14.81 8.68 17.07
CA SER A 201 16.10 8.81 17.75
C SER A 201 16.22 7.81 18.91
N LEU A 202 15.17 7.64 19.69
CA LEU A 202 15.07 6.61 20.73
C LEU A 202 15.29 5.22 20.16
N ALA A 203 14.54 4.85 19.10
CA ALA A 203 14.65 3.55 18.45
C ALA A 203 16.09 3.23 18.04
N LYS A 204 16.74 4.17 17.36
CA LYS A 204 18.13 4.01 16.88
C LYS A 204 19.15 3.92 18.02
N ALA A 205 18.95 4.67 19.10
CA ALA A 205 19.87 4.70 20.23
C ALA A 205 19.77 3.46 21.12
N SER A 206 18.53 2.95 21.32
CA SER A 206 18.24 1.85 22.25
C SER A 206 18.09 0.47 21.58
N GLY A 207 17.94 0.42 20.26
CA GLY A 207 17.64 -0.81 19.52
C GLY A 207 16.17 -1.30 19.69
N ILE A 208 15.30 -0.48 20.31
CA ILE A 208 13.87 -0.80 20.48
C ILE A 208 13.18 -0.73 19.11
N ALA A 209 12.38 -1.72 18.77
CA ALA A 209 11.49 -1.69 17.61
C ALA A 209 10.27 -0.80 17.93
N VAL A 210 9.93 0.14 17.04
CA VAL A 210 8.81 1.08 17.27
C VAL A 210 7.76 0.94 16.19
N LEU A 211 6.50 0.73 16.62
CA LEU A 211 5.30 0.73 15.77
C LEU A 211 4.46 1.96 16.07
N LEU A 212 4.24 2.79 15.07
CA LEU A 212 3.42 4.01 15.18
C LEU A 212 2.11 3.82 14.44
N VAL A 213 0.99 4.19 15.06
CA VAL A 213 -0.30 4.33 14.39
C VAL A 213 -0.42 5.75 13.83
N GLY A 214 -0.83 5.84 12.55
CA GLY A 214 -1.16 7.09 11.89
C GLY A 214 -2.55 7.05 11.27
N HIS A 215 -3.30 8.15 11.37
CA HIS A 215 -4.58 8.30 10.71
C HIS A 215 -4.44 9.04 9.39
N VAL A 216 -5.15 8.58 8.37
CA VAL A 216 -5.30 9.28 7.08
C VAL A 216 -6.55 10.14 7.18
N THR A 217 -6.39 11.47 7.07
CA THR A 217 -7.52 12.39 7.01
C THR A 217 -7.77 12.83 5.58
N LYS A 218 -9.05 12.91 5.18
CA LYS A 218 -9.46 13.35 3.85
C LYS A 218 -9.19 14.83 3.60
N ASP A 219 -9.09 15.64 4.66
CA ASP A 219 -9.11 17.11 4.57
C ASP A 219 -7.73 17.78 4.74
N GLY A 220 -6.63 17.05 4.84
CA GLY A 220 -5.28 17.62 4.91
C GLY A 220 -4.96 18.47 6.15
N ALA A 221 -5.89 18.65 7.08
CA ALA A 221 -5.72 19.49 8.28
C ALA A 221 -4.87 18.84 9.37
N VAL A 222 -4.79 17.51 9.39
CA VAL A 222 -3.96 16.73 10.32
C VAL A 222 -2.77 16.15 9.56
N ALA A 223 -1.59 16.09 10.19
CA ALA A 223 -0.38 15.56 9.59
C ALA A 223 -0.61 14.11 9.10
N GLY A 224 -0.80 13.97 7.79
CA GLY A 224 -1.01 12.67 7.16
C GLY A 224 0.29 11.86 7.02
N PRO A 225 0.21 10.57 6.62
CA PRO A 225 1.35 9.67 6.50
C PRO A 225 2.48 10.21 5.62
N ARG A 226 2.16 10.95 4.54
CA ARG A 226 3.15 11.58 3.65
C ARG A 226 4.09 12.54 4.36
N THR A 227 3.62 13.21 5.42
CA THR A 227 4.43 14.13 6.23
C THR A 227 5.50 13.40 7.04
N LEU A 228 5.23 12.15 7.44
CA LEU A 228 6.08 11.31 8.27
C LEU A 228 6.95 10.33 7.48
N GLU A 229 6.63 10.12 6.20
CA GLU A 229 7.29 9.13 5.35
C GLU A 229 8.81 9.25 5.34
N HIS A 230 9.33 10.48 5.39
CA HIS A 230 10.78 10.72 5.39
C HIS A 230 11.45 10.46 6.74
N LEU A 231 10.69 10.46 7.85
CA LEU A 231 11.20 10.29 9.20
C LEU A 231 11.28 8.85 9.65
N VAL A 232 10.43 7.97 9.09
CA VAL A 232 10.33 6.56 9.47
C VAL A 232 11.02 5.64 8.46
N ASP A 233 11.33 4.42 8.84
CA ASP A 233 12.01 3.45 7.99
C ASP A 233 11.05 2.66 7.10
N VAL A 234 9.87 2.33 7.62
CA VAL A 234 8.83 1.59 6.92
C VAL A 234 7.50 2.33 7.06
N VAL A 235 6.75 2.42 5.97
CA VAL A 235 5.36 2.92 5.94
C VAL A 235 4.47 1.83 5.38
N LEU A 236 3.50 1.42 6.18
CA LEU A 236 2.46 0.48 5.82
C LEU A 236 1.12 1.20 5.73
N GLN A 237 0.30 0.80 4.77
CA GLN A 237 -1.07 1.27 4.63
C GLN A 237 -2.04 0.13 4.91
N PHE A 238 -2.94 0.32 5.87
CA PHE A 238 -3.99 -0.61 6.22
C PHE A 238 -5.30 -0.16 5.59
N GLU A 239 -5.81 -0.98 4.70
CA GLU A 239 -7.00 -0.71 3.89
C GLU A 239 -8.09 -1.73 4.17
N GLY A 240 -9.34 -1.33 3.98
CA GLY A 240 -10.48 -2.24 4.06
C GLY A 240 -11.75 -1.57 3.60
N ASP A 241 -12.63 -2.32 2.97
CA ASP A 241 -13.97 -1.89 2.65
C ASP A 241 -14.89 -2.08 3.86
N LYS A 242 -15.80 -1.14 4.09
CA LYS A 242 -16.78 -1.20 5.20
C LYS A 242 -17.77 -2.35 5.06
N HIS A 243 -17.96 -2.84 3.83
CA HIS A 243 -18.90 -3.91 3.49
C HIS A 243 -18.23 -5.29 3.39
N SER A 244 -16.90 -5.37 3.60
CA SER A 244 -16.15 -6.62 3.57
C SER A 244 -15.44 -6.84 4.91
N SER A 245 -15.33 -8.09 5.35
CA SER A 245 -14.49 -8.46 6.50
C SER A 245 -13.00 -8.45 6.16
N LEU A 246 -12.64 -8.48 4.86
CA LEU A 246 -11.26 -8.50 4.39
C LEU A 246 -10.57 -7.16 4.60
N ARG A 247 -9.34 -7.23 5.09
CA ARG A 247 -8.43 -6.10 5.29
C ARG A 247 -7.09 -6.41 4.64
N MET A 248 -6.45 -5.39 4.09
CA MET A 248 -5.15 -5.53 3.42
C MET A 248 -4.13 -4.58 4.02
N VAL A 249 -2.91 -5.06 4.25
CA VAL A 249 -1.76 -4.25 4.62
C VAL A 249 -0.80 -4.21 3.43
N ARG A 250 -0.45 -3.01 2.99
CA ARG A 250 0.48 -2.77 1.86
C ARG A 250 1.71 -2.02 2.31
N GLY A 251 2.85 -2.37 1.76
CA GLY A 251 4.06 -1.58 1.88
C GLY A 251 4.01 -0.34 0.96
N ILE A 252 4.10 0.86 1.53
CA ILE A 252 4.26 2.11 0.77
C ILE A 252 5.74 2.46 0.67
N LYS A 253 6.48 2.23 1.74
CA LYS A 253 7.93 2.42 1.84
C LYS A 253 8.52 1.34 2.72
N ASN A 254 9.62 0.76 2.31
CA ASN A 254 10.40 -0.17 3.12
C ASN A 254 11.89 -0.02 2.81
N ARG A 255 12.68 0.46 3.79
CA ARG A 255 14.14 0.59 3.62
C ARG A 255 14.87 -0.74 3.68
N PHE A 256 14.22 -1.79 4.16
CA PHE A 256 14.82 -3.09 4.43
C PHE A 256 14.39 -4.18 3.45
N GLY A 257 13.43 -3.87 2.56
CA GLY A 257 12.89 -4.85 1.65
C GLY A 257 11.99 -4.27 0.55
N SER A 258 11.33 -5.17 -0.15
CA SER A 258 10.35 -4.82 -1.20
C SER A 258 9.06 -4.27 -0.59
N THR A 259 8.37 -3.42 -1.34
CA THR A 259 7.00 -2.94 -1.03
C THR A 259 5.91 -3.67 -1.81
N ASP A 260 6.28 -4.70 -2.57
CA ASP A 260 5.34 -5.38 -3.47
C ASP A 260 4.52 -6.49 -2.80
N GLU A 261 4.79 -6.79 -1.52
CA GLU A 261 4.04 -7.80 -0.77
C GLU A 261 2.79 -7.20 -0.14
N VAL A 262 1.72 -7.99 -0.08
CA VAL A 262 0.44 -7.62 0.53
C VAL A 262 0.07 -8.64 1.59
N GLY A 263 -0.24 -8.16 2.79
CA GLY A 263 -0.77 -8.97 3.89
C GLY A 263 -2.29 -8.93 3.89
N CYS A 264 -2.92 -10.09 4.02
CA CYS A 264 -4.37 -10.22 4.03
C CYS A 264 -4.86 -10.65 5.40
N PHE A 265 -5.90 -9.97 5.87
CA PHE A 265 -6.49 -10.18 7.18
C PHE A 265 -8.01 -10.21 7.08
N GLU A 266 -8.64 -10.89 8.02
CA GLU A 266 -10.08 -10.88 8.19
C GLU A 266 -10.44 -10.33 9.57
N MET A 267 -11.40 -9.41 9.60
CA MET A 267 -11.99 -8.94 10.84
C MET A 267 -13.05 -9.91 11.30
N VAL A 268 -12.87 -10.49 12.48
CA VAL A 268 -13.80 -11.40 13.14
C VAL A 268 -14.21 -10.84 14.51
N GLU A 269 -15.25 -11.39 15.14
CA GLU A 269 -15.68 -10.92 16.48
C GLU A 269 -14.55 -11.00 17.51
N ALA A 270 -13.74 -12.04 17.44
CA ALA A 270 -12.57 -12.26 18.30
C ALA A 270 -11.35 -11.40 17.95
N GLY A 271 -11.43 -10.49 16.96
CA GLY A 271 -10.33 -9.60 16.61
C GLY A 271 -9.92 -9.66 15.14
N ILE A 272 -8.66 -9.91 14.87
CA ILE A 272 -8.09 -9.96 13.51
C ILE A 272 -7.42 -11.31 13.26
N ARG A 273 -7.69 -11.91 12.12
CA ARG A 273 -7.14 -13.19 11.69
C ARG A 273 -6.32 -13.04 10.42
N CYS A 274 -5.14 -13.67 10.34
CA CYS A 274 -4.40 -13.80 9.10
C CYS A 274 -5.17 -14.64 8.09
N VAL A 275 -5.17 -14.22 6.83
CA VAL A 275 -5.75 -14.95 5.70
C VAL A 275 -4.61 -15.35 4.78
N ASP A 276 -4.07 -16.52 5.01
CA ASP A 276 -2.95 -17.06 4.20
C ASP A 276 -3.42 -17.33 2.76
N ASP A 277 -4.69 -17.66 2.59
CA ASP A 277 -5.35 -17.90 1.30
C ASP A 277 -6.58 -17.00 1.12
N PRO A 278 -6.42 -15.74 0.68
CA PRO A 278 -7.54 -14.86 0.41
C PRO A 278 -8.41 -15.33 -0.76
N SER A 279 -7.84 -16.10 -1.69
CA SER A 279 -8.57 -16.63 -2.85
C SER A 279 -9.66 -17.63 -2.42
N GLY A 280 -9.42 -18.39 -1.36
CA GLY A 280 -10.40 -19.32 -0.80
C GLY A 280 -11.67 -18.65 -0.30
N LEU A 281 -11.61 -17.40 0.14
CA LEU A 281 -12.79 -16.66 0.59
C LEU A 281 -13.79 -16.38 -0.53
N PHE A 282 -13.35 -16.37 -1.78
CA PHE A 282 -14.17 -16.03 -2.95
C PHE A 282 -14.68 -17.24 -3.72
N LEU A 283 -14.16 -18.45 -3.44
CA LEU A 283 -14.47 -19.66 -4.20
C LEU A 283 -15.44 -20.63 -3.52
N HIS A 284 -15.80 -20.43 -2.25
CA HIS A 284 -16.54 -21.41 -1.44
C HIS A 284 -17.97 -21.71 -1.85
N HIS A 285 -18.53 -21.08 -2.88
CA HIS A 285 -19.95 -21.24 -3.23
C HIS A 285 -20.22 -21.75 -4.66
N ARG A 286 -19.21 -22.24 -5.41
CA ARG A 286 -19.44 -22.72 -6.76
C ARG A 286 -19.46 -24.22 -6.87
N THR A 287 -20.65 -24.80 -6.81
CA THR A 287 -20.93 -26.18 -7.22
C THR A 287 -21.40 -26.28 -8.68
N GLU A 288 -21.93 -25.18 -9.26
CA GLU A 288 -22.50 -25.16 -10.60
C GLU A 288 -21.96 -24.00 -11.44
N SER A 289 -21.85 -24.23 -12.77
CA SER A 289 -21.54 -23.19 -13.74
C SER A 289 -22.76 -22.29 -13.97
N VAL A 290 -22.61 -20.99 -13.78
CA VAL A 290 -23.66 -20.00 -14.01
C VAL A 290 -23.26 -19.10 -15.17
N SER A 291 -24.20 -18.82 -16.08
CA SER A 291 -23.97 -17.86 -17.16
C SER A 291 -23.66 -16.47 -16.57
N GLY A 292 -22.83 -15.74 -17.29
CA GLY A 292 -22.41 -14.41 -16.86
C GLY A 292 -21.23 -14.38 -15.87
N THR A 293 -20.56 -15.50 -15.62
CA THR A 293 -19.46 -15.53 -14.66
C THR A 293 -18.15 -15.99 -15.29
N ALA A 294 -17.03 -15.35 -14.92
CA ALA A 294 -15.68 -15.74 -15.32
C ALA A 294 -14.72 -15.58 -14.14
N VAL A 295 -13.81 -16.55 -13.97
CA VAL A 295 -12.76 -16.49 -12.95
C VAL A 295 -11.47 -15.98 -13.57
N THR A 296 -10.79 -15.08 -12.89
CA THR A 296 -9.48 -14.57 -13.28
C THR A 296 -8.55 -14.56 -12.07
N VAL A 297 -7.25 -14.33 -12.32
CA VAL A 297 -6.27 -14.10 -11.23
C VAL A 297 -5.69 -12.72 -11.40
N ALA A 298 -5.94 -11.87 -10.41
CA ALA A 298 -5.36 -10.54 -10.31
C ALA A 298 -4.03 -10.58 -9.56
N MET A 299 -3.15 -9.62 -9.85
CA MET A 299 -1.96 -9.38 -9.04
C MET A 299 -2.18 -8.16 -8.16
N ASP A 300 -1.99 -8.35 -6.87
CA ASP A 300 -1.90 -7.26 -5.92
C ASP A 300 -0.46 -7.17 -5.43
N GLY A 301 0.31 -6.25 -6.00
CA GLY A 301 1.77 -6.27 -5.88
C GLY A 301 2.34 -7.56 -6.46
N LYS A 302 2.98 -8.38 -5.61
CA LYS A 302 3.49 -9.71 -5.99
C LYS A 302 2.54 -10.86 -5.65
N ARG A 303 1.44 -10.58 -4.97
CA ARG A 303 0.49 -11.61 -4.52
C ARG A 303 -0.57 -11.87 -5.59
N PRO A 304 -0.65 -13.07 -6.13
CA PRO A 304 -1.76 -13.48 -6.99
C PRO A 304 -3.01 -13.74 -6.12
N MET A 305 -4.15 -13.28 -6.58
CA MET A 305 -5.46 -13.49 -5.92
C MET A 305 -6.49 -13.83 -6.97
N LEU A 306 -7.24 -14.91 -6.76
CA LEU A 306 -8.38 -15.21 -7.61
C LEU A 306 -9.49 -14.22 -7.39
N GLY A 307 -10.12 -13.82 -8.50
CA GLY A 307 -11.30 -12.97 -8.51
C GLY A 307 -12.33 -13.49 -9.49
N GLU A 308 -13.59 -13.35 -9.14
CA GLU A 308 -14.72 -13.65 -10.01
C GLU A 308 -15.29 -12.36 -10.57
N VAL A 309 -15.42 -12.31 -11.89
CA VAL A 309 -16.16 -11.29 -12.62
C VAL A 309 -17.54 -11.81 -12.93
N GLN A 310 -18.56 -11.03 -12.58
CA GLN A 310 -19.95 -11.29 -12.91
C GLN A 310 -20.46 -10.25 -13.89
N GLY A 311 -21.08 -10.71 -14.97
CA GLY A 311 -21.78 -9.92 -15.95
C GLY A 311 -23.27 -10.26 -15.95
N LEU A 312 -24.11 -9.25 -16.11
CA LEU A 312 -25.54 -9.42 -16.35
C LEU A 312 -25.94 -8.50 -17.50
N THR A 313 -26.74 -9.02 -18.42
CA THR A 313 -27.29 -8.24 -19.52
C THR A 313 -28.80 -8.33 -19.51
N VAL A 314 -29.47 -7.20 -19.76
CA VAL A 314 -30.93 -7.10 -19.80
C VAL A 314 -31.32 -6.32 -21.05
N ASP A 315 -32.18 -6.87 -21.89
CA ASP A 315 -32.68 -6.18 -23.08
C ASP A 315 -33.40 -4.87 -22.67
N THR A 316 -33.12 -3.79 -23.38
CA THR A 316 -33.71 -2.49 -23.09
C THR A 316 -34.18 -1.78 -24.36
N GLN A 317 -35.27 -1.01 -24.23
CA GLN A 317 -35.74 -0.10 -25.27
C GLN A 317 -35.27 1.34 -25.06
N ALA A 318 -34.45 1.58 -24.01
CA ALA A 318 -33.91 2.92 -23.73
C ALA A 318 -32.98 3.37 -24.85
N PRO A 319 -33.07 4.64 -25.29
CA PRO A 319 -32.16 5.20 -26.32
C PRO A 319 -30.70 5.09 -25.95
N ALA A 320 -30.38 5.16 -24.64
CA ALA A 320 -29.04 5.02 -24.07
C ALA A 320 -29.03 3.87 -23.04
N PRO A 321 -28.60 2.67 -23.42
CA PRO A 321 -28.50 1.54 -22.50
C PRO A 321 -27.59 1.83 -21.31
N ARG A 322 -27.98 1.35 -20.12
CA ARG A 322 -27.24 1.57 -18.88
C ARG A 322 -25.96 0.73 -18.85
N ARG A 323 -24.90 1.32 -18.32
CA ARG A 323 -23.64 0.64 -18.00
C ARG A 323 -23.35 0.85 -16.51
N ALA A 324 -23.45 -0.21 -15.71
CA ALA A 324 -23.17 -0.17 -14.28
C ALA A 324 -21.98 -1.07 -13.96
N VAL A 325 -20.98 -0.53 -13.27
CA VAL A 325 -19.74 -1.22 -12.99
C VAL A 325 -19.41 -1.09 -11.51
N SER A 326 -19.05 -2.20 -10.87
CA SER A 326 -18.64 -2.27 -9.47
C SER A 326 -17.40 -3.14 -9.31
N GLY A 327 -16.36 -2.63 -8.63
CA GLY A 327 -15.09 -3.35 -8.42
C GLY A 327 -14.19 -3.46 -9.65
N LEU A 328 -14.60 -2.96 -10.81
CA LEU A 328 -13.88 -2.91 -12.09
C LEU A 328 -13.63 -1.46 -12.52
N ASP A 329 -12.71 -1.23 -13.46
CA ASP A 329 -12.53 0.09 -14.06
C ASP A 329 -13.59 0.32 -15.14
N TYR A 330 -14.39 1.40 -14.99
CA TYR A 330 -15.49 1.75 -15.90
C TYR A 330 -15.02 1.96 -17.36
N ASN A 331 -13.87 2.62 -17.55
CA ASN A 331 -13.38 2.92 -18.89
C ASN A 331 -12.91 1.65 -19.59
N ARG A 332 -12.25 0.74 -18.85
CA ARG A 332 -11.84 -0.56 -19.40
C ARG A 332 -13.04 -1.41 -19.78
N VAL A 333 -14.05 -1.52 -18.92
CA VAL A 333 -15.29 -2.24 -19.24
C VAL A 333 -15.94 -1.66 -20.51
N SER A 334 -16.00 -0.33 -20.63
CA SER A 334 -16.55 0.33 -21.82
C SER A 334 -15.77 0.02 -23.10
N MET A 335 -14.44 -0.02 -23.03
CA MET A 335 -13.57 -0.44 -24.14
C MET A 335 -13.79 -1.89 -24.53
N VAL A 336 -13.84 -2.79 -23.53
CA VAL A 336 -14.11 -4.22 -23.73
C VAL A 336 -15.45 -4.46 -24.42
N LEU A 337 -16.52 -3.75 -24.02
CA LEU A 337 -17.83 -3.80 -24.67
C LEU A 337 -17.75 -3.39 -26.13
N ALA A 338 -17.03 -2.32 -26.47
CA ALA A 338 -16.84 -1.89 -27.85
C ALA A 338 -16.09 -2.93 -28.68
N VAL A 339 -15.07 -3.58 -28.12
CA VAL A 339 -14.33 -4.66 -28.76
C VAL A 339 -15.20 -5.90 -28.97
N LEU A 340 -15.93 -6.31 -27.93
CA LEU A 340 -16.88 -7.44 -28.03
C LEU A 340 -17.85 -7.26 -29.20
N GLN A 341 -18.43 -6.07 -29.31
CA GLN A 341 -19.39 -5.75 -30.35
C GLN A 341 -18.72 -5.70 -31.74
N SER A 342 -17.61 -4.95 -31.87
CA SER A 342 -17.00 -4.65 -33.17
C SER A 342 -16.13 -5.78 -33.69
N ARG A 343 -15.48 -6.55 -32.81
CA ARG A 343 -14.52 -7.60 -33.16
C ARG A 343 -15.00 -8.99 -32.79
N GLY A 344 -15.70 -9.14 -31.63
CA GLY A 344 -16.22 -10.43 -31.17
C GLY A 344 -17.52 -10.86 -31.86
N GLY A 345 -18.29 -9.91 -32.35
CA GLY A 345 -19.63 -10.19 -32.94
C GLY A 345 -20.70 -10.44 -31.88
N VAL A 346 -20.46 -10.06 -30.63
CA VAL A 346 -21.44 -10.12 -29.53
C VAL A 346 -22.12 -8.77 -29.41
N TYR A 347 -23.40 -8.69 -29.75
CA TYR A 347 -24.12 -7.43 -29.80
C TYR A 347 -24.80 -7.11 -28.48
N VAL A 348 -24.27 -6.13 -27.78
CA VAL A 348 -24.78 -5.63 -26.48
C VAL A 348 -25.32 -4.19 -26.55
N GLY A 349 -25.45 -3.66 -27.77
CA GLY A 349 -25.83 -2.25 -28.01
C GLY A 349 -27.26 -1.92 -27.61
N LYS A 350 -28.15 -2.90 -27.49
CA LYS A 350 -29.55 -2.76 -27.01
C LYS A 350 -29.81 -3.44 -25.67
N GLN A 351 -28.75 -3.67 -24.90
CA GLN A 351 -28.83 -4.30 -23.61
C GLN A 351 -28.24 -3.38 -22.54
N ASP A 352 -28.89 -3.26 -21.40
CA ASP A 352 -28.28 -2.77 -20.18
C ASP A 352 -27.22 -3.80 -19.74
N VAL A 353 -26.03 -3.32 -19.37
CA VAL A 353 -24.92 -4.18 -18.92
C VAL A 353 -24.51 -3.79 -17.51
N TYR A 354 -24.49 -4.79 -16.65
CA TYR A 354 -24.01 -4.73 -15.29
C TYR A 354 -22.78 -5.62 -15.20
N ALA A 355 -21.68 -5.10 -14.68
CA ALA A 355 -20.45 -5.85 -14.46
C ALA A 355 -19.93 -5.60 -13.06
N ALA A 356 -19.69 -6.67 -12.31
CA ALA A 356 -19.24 -6.56 -10.92
C ALA A 356 -18.20 -7.64 -10.58
N THR A 357 -17.42 -7.36 -9.55
CA THR A 357 -16.57 -8.36 -8.89
C THR A 357 -17.27 -8.89 -7.65
N VAL A 358 -16.96 -10.12 -7.25
CA VAL A 358 -17.50 -10.74 -6.04
C VAL A 358 -16.64 -10.37 -4.83
N GLY A 359 -17.26 -10.25 -3.66
CA GLY A 359 -16.57 -10.07 -2.37
C GLY A 359 -15.89 -8.72 -2.16
N GLY A 360 -16.25 -7.68 -2.96
CA GLY A 360 -15.65 -6.34 -2.83
C GLY A 360 -14.23 -6.23 -3.38
N MET A 361 -13.74 -7.24 -4.10
CA MET A 361 -12.44 -7.20 -4.75
C MET A 361 -12.39 -6.11 -5.82
N ARG A 362 -11.24 -5.43 -5.94
CA ARG A 362 -10.99 -4.47 -7.02
C ARG A 362 -10.11 -5.11 -8.09
N LEU A 363 -10.65 -5.28 -9.30
CA LEU A 363 -9.96 -5.79 -10.49
C LEU A 363 -9.82 -4.65 -11.51
N THR A 364 -8.82 -3.80 -11.33
CA THR A 364 -8.60 -2.62 -12.17
C THR A 364 -7.48 -2.80 -13.18
N GLU A 365 -6.79 -3.94 -13.13
CA GLU A 365 -5.68 -4.23 -14.03
C GLU A 365 -6.14 -4.82 -15.38
N PRO A 366 -5.38 -4.58 -16.46
CA PRO A 366 -5.71 -5.08 -17.80
C PRO A 366 -5.83 -6.61 -17.91
N ALA A 367 -5.19 -7.37 -17.04
CA ALA A 367 -5.21 -8.82 -17.03
C ALA A 367 -6.62 -9.42 -16.90
N ALA A 368 -7.58 -8.66 -16.34
CA ALA A 368 -8.97 -9.08 -16.17
C ALA A 368 -9.86 -8.83 -17.41
N ASP A 369 -9.38 -8.11 -18.43
CA ASP A 369 -10.21 -7.70 -19.58
C ASP A 369 -10.84 -8.87 -20.29
N LEU A 370 -10.08 -9.94 -20.52
CA LEU A 370 -10.59 -11.13 -21.20
C LEU A 370 -11.68 -11.82 -20.36
N ALA A 371 -11.53 -11.84 -19.03
CA ALA A 371 -12.55 -12.37 -18.14
C ALA A 371 -13.82 -11.50 -18.14
N VAL A 372 -13.67 -10.17 -18.15
CA VAL A 372 -14.80 -9.24 -18.30
C VAL A 372 -15.52 -9.47 -19.63
N ALA A 373 -14.76 -9.61 -20.71
CA ALA A 373 -15.31 -9.87 -22.04
C ALA A 373 -16.13 -11.17 -22.07
N LEU A 374 -15.57 -12.24 -21.53
CA LEU A 374 -16.23 -13.55 -21.56
C LEU A 374 -17.41 -13.64 -20.58
N ALA A 375 -17.33 -12.98 -19.41
CA ALA A 375 -18.47 -12.90 -18.50
C ALA A 375 -19.67 -12.20 -19.15
N ILE A 376 -19.43 -11.07 -19.80
CA ILE A 376 -20.50 -10.32 -20.50
C ILE A 376 -21.02 -11.11 -21.71
N ALA A 377 -20.15 -11.74 -22.50
CA ALA A 377 -20.56 -12.58 -23.63
C ALA A 377 -21.38 -13.80 -23.16
N SER A 378 -20.99 -14.41 -22.06
CA SER A 378 -21.69 -15.51 -21.40
C SER A 378 -23.08 -15.09 -20.95
N ALA A 379 -23.20 -13.94 -20.27
CA ALA A 379 -24.50 -13.38 -19.87
C ALA A 379 -25.40 -13.06 -21.06
N SER A 380 -24.86 -12.44 -22.11
CA SER A 380 -25.63 -12.05 -23.31
C SER A 380 -26.16 -13.23 -24.10
N GLN A 381 -25.56 -14.41 -23.95
CA GLN A 381 -25.93 -15.62 -24.69
C GLN A 381 -26.59 -16.68 -23.79
N ASP A 382 -26.65 -16.41 -22.50
CA ASP A 382 -27.10 -17.35 -21.46
C ASP A 382 -26.37 -18.71 -21.53
N LEU A 383 -25.04 -18.67 -21.70
CA LEU A 383 -24.17 -19.84 -21.78
C LEU A 383 -23.06 -19.73 -20.75
N ALA A 384 -22.97 -20.69 -19.84
CA ALA A 384 -21.93 -20.73 -18.83
C ALA A 384 -20.55 -21.08 -19.42
N LEU A 385 -19.50 -20.53 -18.83
CA LEU A 385 -18.11 -20.95 -19.11
C LEU A 385 -17.84 -22.33 -18.49
N PRO A 386 -16.87 -23.10 -19.04
CA PRO A 386 -16.46 -24.36 -18.44
C PRO A 386 -16.04 -24.22 -16.97
N THR A 387 -16.44 -25.19 -16.13
CA THR A 387 -15.99 -25.27 -14.75
C THR A 387 -14.47 -25.54 -14.69
N GLY A 388 -13.81 -24.99 -13.68
CA GLY A 388 -12.35 -25.19 -13.50
C GLY A 388 -11.48 -24.43 -14.47
N MET A 389 -12.03 -23.47 -15.23
CA MET A 389 -11.30 -22.59 -16.13
C MET A 389 -11.01 -21.23 -15.49
N VAL A 390 -9.77 -20.76 -15.59
CA VAL A 390 -9.40 -19.36 -15.35
C VAL A 390 -9.11 -18.65 -16.67
N VAL A 391 -9.37 -17.35 -16.69
CA VAL A 391 -9.26 -16.51 -17.90
C VAL A 391 -8.31 -15.36 -17.63
N LEU A 392 -7.24 -15.25 -18.44
CA LEU A 392 -6.18 -14.27 -18.27
C LEU A 392 -5.83 -13.62 -19.61
N GLY A 393 -5.83 -12.30 -19.68
CA GLY A 393 -5.40 -11.59 -20.88
C GLY A 393 -5.87 -10.16 -20.93
N GLU A 394 -5.03 -9.27 -21.44
CA GLU A 394 -5.41 -7.91 -21.80
C GLU A 394 -6.06 -7.92 -23.18
N VAL A 395 -7.16 -7.20 -23.36
CA VAL A 395 -7.86 -7.08 -24.64
C VAL A 395 -7.53 -5.74 -25.29
N GLY A 396 -6.87 -5.78 -26.45
CA GLY A 396 -6.59 -4.58 -27.24
C GLY A 396 -7.77 -4.15 -28.12
N LEU A 397 -7.75 -2.89 -28.57
CA LEU A 397 -8.84 -2.31 -29.40
C LEU A 397 -9.00 -2.97 -30.77
N ALA A 398 -7.95 -3.62 -31.32
CA ALA A 398 -8.06 -4.39 -32.53
C ALA A 398 -8.65 -5.80 -32.30
N GLY A 399 -8.88 -6.17 -31.03
CA GLY A 399 -9.45 -7.45 -30.61
C GLY A 399 -8.41 -8.51 -30.25
N GLU A 400 -7.13 -8.18 -30.29
CA GLU A 400 -6.03 -9.04 -29.88
C GLU A 400 -6.00 -9.29 -28.40
N VAL A 401 -5.55 -10.48 -27.99
CA VAL A 401 -5.30 -10.84 -26.59
C VAL A 401 -3.79 -10.77 -26.33
N ARG A 402 -3.40 -9.90 -25.41
CA ARG A 402 -2.00 -9.62 -25.08
C ARG A 402 -1.58 -10.28 -23.79
N GLN A 403 -0.26 -10.53 -23.69
CA GLN A 403 0.37 -11.04 -22.49
C GLN A 403 0.23 -10.05 -21.33
N VAL A 404 0.12 -10.60 -20.12
CA VAL A 404 -0.03 -9.87 -18.87
C VAL A 404 1.16 -10.11 -17.96
N THR A 405 1.47 -9.13 -17.13
CA THR A 405 2.56 -9.24 -16.15
C THR A 405 2.28 -10.33 -15.13
N GLY A 406 3.32 -11.07 -14.71
CA GLY A 406 3.21 -12.10 -13.68
C GLY A 406 2.40 -13.34 -14.07
N LEU A 407 2.20 -13.61 -15.36
CA LEU A 407 1.37 -14.71 -15.84
C LEU A 407 1.77 -16.07 -15.25
N THR A 408 3.07 -16.34 -15.08
CA THR A 408 3.57 -17.57 -14.44
C THR A 408 3.07 -17.73 -13.00
N ARG A 409 3.06 -16.64 -12.22
CA ARG A 409 2.57 -16.65 -10.83
C ARG A 409 1.05 -16.80 -10.76
N ARG A 410 0.33 -16.15 -11.68
CA ARG A 410 -1.14 -16.26 -11.77
C ARG A 410 -1.56 -17.70 -12.05
N LEU A 411 -0.90 -18.35 -13.00
CA LEU A 411 -1.17 -19.74 -13.35
C LEU A 411 -0.80 -20.70 -12.21
N ALA A 412 0.33 -20.49 -11.53
CA ALA A 412 0.72 -21.30 -10.38
C ALA A 412 -0.31 -21.21 -9.24
N GLU A 413 -0.87 -20.03 -9.00
CA GLU A 413 -1.91 -19.84 -7.99
C GLU A 413 -3.22 -20.53 -8.41
N ALA A 414 -3.62 -20.42 -9.67
CA ALA A 414 -4.80 -21.11 -10.18
C ALA A 414 -4.65 -22.64 -10.07
N GLU A 415 -3.48 -23.20 -10.42
CA GLU A 415 -3.18 -24.63 -10.25
C GLU A 415 -3.25 -25.06 -8.77
N ARG A 416 -2.64 -24.28 -7.87
CA ARG A 416 -2.68 -24.53 -6.40
C ARG A 416 -4.10 -24.62 -5.87
N LEU A 417 -5.02 -23.83 -6.46
CA LEU A 417 -6.42 -23.79 -6.06
C LEU A 417 -7.31 -24.79 -6.81
N GLY A 418 -6.71 -25.67 -7.60
CA GLY A 418 -7.40 -26.77 -8.25
C GLY A 418 -8.04 -26.46 -9.60
N PHE A 419 -7.73 -25.31 -10.21
CA PHE A 419 -8.15 -25.04 -11.59
C PHE A 419 -7.36 -25.92 -12.57
N THR A 420 -8.07 -26.51 -13.51
CA THR A 420 -7.52 -27.51 -14.44
C THR A 420 -7.27 -26.95 -15.82
N GLU A 421 -7.83 -25.79 -16.13
CA GLU A 421 -7.75 -25.16 -17.44
C GLU A 421 -7.53 -23.64 -17.32
N ALA A 422 -6.72 -23.09 -18.22
CA ALA A 422 -6.53 -21.65 -18.35
C ALA A 422 -6.65 -21.20 -19.80
N LEU A 423 -7.42 -20.14 -20.02
CA LEU A 423 -7.46 -19.41 -21.28
C LEU A 423 -6.46 -18.25 -21.18
N VAL A 424 -5.45 -18.25 -22.07
CA VAL A 424 -4.28 -17.38 -21.97
C VAL A 424 -3.88 -16.80 -23.33
N PRO A 425 -3.15 -15.66 -23.36
CA PRO A 425 -2.55 -15.16 -24.59
C PRO A 425 -1.51 -16.14 -25.17
N PRO A 426 -1.11 -15.99 -26.45
CA PRO A 426 -0.10 -16.84 -27.07
C PRO A 426 1.29 -16.69 -26.44
N GLY A 427 2.11 -17.75 -26.55
CA GLY A 427 3.52 -17.76 -26.17
C GLY A 427 3.76 -17.98 -24.67
N VAL A 428 2.89 -18.71 -24.00
CA VAL A 428 3.02 -19.05 -22.58
C VAL A 428 3.90 -20.27 -22.38
N ASP A 429 4.83 -20.19 -21.43
CA ASP A 429 5.64 -21.35 -21.04
C ASP A 429 4.77 -22.42 -20.35
N ARG A 430 4.79 -23.63 -20.95
CA ARG A 430 4.03 -24.80 -20.49
C ARG A 430 4.84 -25.73 -19.58
N THR A 431 6.12 -25.46 -19.40
CA THR A 431 7.03 -26.36 -18.69
C THR A 431 6.62 -26.54 -17.23
N GLY A 432 6.48 -27.80 -16.81
CA GLY A 432 6.18 -28.16 -15.43
C GLY A 432 4.76 -27.89 -14.95
N ARG A 433 3.80 -27.64 -15.86
CA ARG A 433 2.39 -27.39 -15.52
C ARG A 433 1.53 -28.64 -15.68
N THR A 434 0.60 -28.81 -14.76
CA THR A 434 -0.45 -29.84 -14.81
C THR A 434 -1.72 -29.31 -15.47
N MET A 435 -1.92 -27.98 -15.46
CA MET A 435 -3.05 -27.28 -16.03
C MET A 435 -3.00 -27.26 -17.56
N THR A 436 -4.15 -27.47 -18.21
CA THR A 436 -4.29 -27.32 -19.65
C THR A 436 -4.33 -25.84 -20.07
N LEU A 437 -3.36 -25.39 -20.85
CA LEU A 437 -3.32 -24.03 -21.36
C LEU A 437 -3.94 -23.96 -22.77
N ARG A 438 -5.02 -23.18 -22.91
CA ARG A 438 -5.64 -22.84 -24.19
C ARG A 438 -5.21 -21.44 -24.60
N GLU A 439 -4.34 -21.37 -25.59
CA GLU A 439 -3.86 -20.10 -26.11
C GLU A 439 -4.87 -19.51 -27.10
N VAL A 440 -5.16 -18.22 -26.94
CA VAL A 440 -6.07 -17.46 -27.80
C VAL A 440 -5.41 -16.15 -28.24
N ALA A 441 -5.32 -15.93 -29.55
CA ALA A 441 -4.69 -14.75 -30.10
C ALA A 441 -5.61 -13.51 -30.10
N ASP A 442 -6.91 -13.73 -30.14
CA ASP A 442 -7.90 -12.65 -30.19
C ASP A 442 -9.23 -13.04 -29.53
N ILE A 443 -10.12 -12.07 -29.38
CA ILE A 443 -11.42 -12.24 -28.75
C ILE A 443 -12.32 -13.24 -29.50
N ARG A 444 -12.18 -13.39 -30.83
CA ARG A 444 -12.97 -14.35 -31.62
C ARG A 444 -12.55 -15.77 -31.31
N ALA A 445 -11.24 -16.01 -31.23
CA ALA A 445 -10.69 -17.30 -30.82
C ALA A 445 -11.13 -17.65 -29.37
N ALA A 446 -11.11 -16.68 -28.46
CA ALA A 446 -11.56 -16.88 -27.08
C ALA A 446 -13.05 -17.28 -27.02
N LEU A 447 -13.91 -16.58 -27.72
CA LEU A 447 -15.34 -16.92 -27.82
C LEU A 447 -15.59 -18.27 -28.46
N ALA A 448 -14.78 -18.67 -29.47
CA ALA A 448 -14.93 -19.96 -30.14
C ALA A 448 -14.50 -21.12 -29.23
N VAL A 449 -13.38 -20.98 -28.52
CA VAL A 449 -12.85 -21.99 -27.59
C VAL A 449 -13.76 -22.21 -26.40
N THR A 450 -14.42 -21.16 -25.90
CA THR A 450 -15.38 -21.23 -24.78
C THR A 450 -16.81 -21.59 -25.19
N GLY A 451 -17.07 -21.78 -26.47
CA GLY A 451 -18.40 -22.10 -26.98
C GLY A 451 -19.37 -20.92 -27.05
N LEU A 452 -18.89 -19.70 -26.75
CA LEU A 452 -19.71 -18.47 -26.72
C LEU A 452 -19.89 -17.83 -28.10
N ARG A 453 -19.40 -18.45 -29.16
CA ARG A 453 -19.64 -18.01 -30.53
C ARG A 453 -20.92 -18.64 -31.03
N ARG A 454 -22.00 -17.84 -31.21
CA ARG A 454 -23.17 -18.33 -31.95
C ARG A 454 -22.71 -18.86 -33.28
N ARG A 455 -22.96 -20.17 -33.56
CA ARG A 455 -22.99 -20.66 -34.93
C ARG A 455 -23.97 -19.77 -35.69
N ARG A 456 -23.56 -19.17 -36.82
CA ARG A 456 -24.52 -18.55 -37.76
C ARG A 456 -25.63 -19.57 -37.92
N ARG A 457 -26.86 -19.31 -37.48
CA ARG A 457 -28.03 -19.99 -38.03
C ARG A 457 -27.95 -19.71 -39.53
N ASP A 458 -27.88 -20.74 -40.32
CA ASP A 458 -28.04 -20.70 -41.74
C ASP A 458 -29.21 -19.77 -42.02
N GLN A 459 -28.95 -18.73 -42.82
CA GLN A 459 -30.04 -17.90 -43.34
C GLN A 459 -30.94 -18.86 -44.10
N GLU A 460 -32.12 -19.13 -43.55
CA GLU A 460 -33.21 -19.68 -44.34
C GLU A 460 -33.35 -18.78 -45.57
N PRO A 461 -33.35 -19.32 -46.80
CA PRO A 461 -33.60 -18.52 -47.98
C PRO A 461 -34.95 -17.85 -47.81
N ILE A 462 -35.01 -16.54 -47.95
CA ILE A 462 -36.26 -15.83 -48.11
C ILE A 462 -36.87 -16.39 -49.40
N GLU A 463 -37.87 -17.29 -49.26
CA GLU A 463 -38.75 -17.62 -50.36
C GLU A 463 -39.48 -16.33 -50.76
N MET A 464 -39.06 -15.81 -51.92
CA MET A 464 -39.84 -14.75 -52.59
C MET A 464 -41.11 -15.38 -53.05
N ALA A 465 -42.21 -15.09 -52.34
CA ALA A 465 -43.54 -15.37 -52.86
C ALA A 465 -43.80 -14.42 -54.03
N GLU A 466 -44.08 -15.02 -55.20
CA GLU A 466 -44.61 -14.35 -56.41
C GLU A 466 -46.02 -13.74 -56.14
#